data_32352a45e51a01a741a9e2c851a08882
#
_entry.id   32352a45e51a01a741a9e2c851a08882
#
_cell.length_a   1.000
_cell.length_b   1.000
_cell.length_c   1.000
_cell.angle_alpha   90.00
_cell.angle_beta   90.00
_cell.angle_gamma   90.00
#
_symmetry.space_group_name_H-M   'P 1'
#
loop_
_entity.id
_entity.type
_entity.pdbx_description
1 polymer ?
#
loop_
_entity_poly.entity_id
_entity_poly.type
_entity_poly.pdbx_seq_one_letter_code
_entity_poly.pdbx_strand_id
1 'polypeptide(L)'
;MIRIVIKASVLAVLAACLALGQTSKPSPKPAASFVGQWKVGLGIGSETFTITLEKDGKATKSHGDPNGKWTMFGDEARISWDDGWHDAIRKAGNHYEKAAYAPGKSFTDPPDNITGATRTEPL
;
A
#
# COMPACT_ATOMS: atom_id res chain seq x y z
N MET A 1 -13.85 -53.02 -9.36
CA MET A 1 -13.67 -52.39 -9.19
C MET A 1 -13.53 -51.50 -8.90
N ILE A 2 -13.53 -51.47 -8.94
CA ILE A 2 -13.31 -50.57 -8.72
C ILE A 2 -13.17 -49.73 -8.30
N ARG A 3 -12.98 -49.79 -8.14
CA ARG A 3 -12.76 -48.96 -7.68
C ARG A 3 -12.42 -48.04 -7.38
N ILE A 4 -12.33 -48.22 -7.43
CA ILE A 4 -11.90 -47.39 -7.19
C ILE A 4 -11.75 -46.44 -6.92
N VAL A 5 -11.66 -46.53 -6.87
CA VAL A 5 -11.33 -45.66 -6.56
C VAL A 5 -11.16 -44.66 -6.23
N ILE A 6 -11.16 -44.78 -6.18
CA ILE A 6 -10.87 -43.85 -5.88
C ILE A 6 -10.69 -42.96 -5.42
N LYS A 7 -10.52 -43.09 -5.26
CA LYS A 7 -10.21 -42.26 -4.78
C LYS A 7 -9.92 -41.39 -4.39
N ALA A 8 -9.88 -41.61 -4.43
CA ALA A 8 -9.40 -40.81 -3.99
C ALA A 8 -9.17 -39.88 -3.84
N SER A 9 -9.22 -39.96 -3.83
CA SER A 9 -8.80 -39.03 -3.60
C SER A 9 -8.75 -38.12 -3.40
N VAL A 10 -8.78 -38.20 -3.26
CA VAL A 10 -8.53 -37.25 -3.00
C VAL A 10 -8.40 -36.42 -2.63
N LEU A 11 -8.25 -36.52 -2.41
CA LEU A 11 -7.87 -35.68 -1.98
C LEU A 11 -7.70 -34.90 -1.70
N ALA A 12 -7.58 -35.33 -1.66
CA ALA A 12 -7.14 -34.52 -1.33
C ALA A 12 -6.94 -33.71 -1.25
N VAL A 13 -6.96 -33.75 -1.20
CA VAL A 13 -6.52 -32.86 -1.11
C VAL A 13 -6.47 -32.04 -0.87
N LEU A 14 -6.46 -32.20 -0.63
CA LEU A 14 -6.11 -31.33 -0.38
C LEU A 14 -5.99 -30.60 -0.03
N ALA A 15 -5.98 -31.00 0.09
CA ALA A 15 -5.59 -30.20 0.48
C ALA A 15 -5.27 -29.43 0.63
N ALA A 16 -5.21 -29.60 0.77
CA ALA A 16 -4.68 -28.76 1.02
C ALA A 16 -4.46 -27.90 1.01
N CYS A 17 -4.44 -27.88 1.10
CA CYS A 17 -4.02 -26.97 1.20
C CYS A 17 -3.97 -26.12 1.38
N LEU A 18 -4.00 -26.27 1.66
CA LEU A 18 -3.73 -25.40 1.92
C LEU A 18 -3.53 -24.71 2.24
N ALA A 19 -3.50 -25.01 2.36
CA ALA A 19 -3.09 -24.20 2.77
C ALA A 19 -2.80 -23.52 2.80
N LEU A 20 -2.78 -23.65 2.91
CA LEU A 20 -2.35 -22.84 3.06
C LEU A 20 -2.31 -22.03 3.26
N GLY A 21 -2.45 -22.12 3.38
CA GLY A 21 -2.24 -21.24 3.60
C GLY A 21 -2.23 -20.59 3.88
N GLN A 22 -2.13 -20.57 4.02
CA GLN A 22 -2.00 -19.77 4.35
C GLN A 22 -1.86 -19.02 4.71
N THR A 23 -1.83 -19.18 4.76
CA THR A 23 -1.71 -18.38 5.08
C THR A 23 -1.26 -17.43 5.30
N SER A 24 -0.85 -17.54 5.12
CA SER A 24 -0.15 -16.42 5.53
C SER A 24 -0.97 -15.24 5.69
N LYS A 25 -1.00 -14.66 6.58
CA LYS A 25 -1.76 -13.56 6.81
C LYS A 25 -0.95 -12.36 6.80
N PRO A 26 -1.44 -11.29 6.29
CA PRO A 26 -0.72 -10.05 6.35
C PRO A 26 -0.56 -9.61 7.79
N SER A 27 0.57 -9.04 8.06
CA SER A 27 0.85 -8.49 9.36
C SER A 27 0.19 -7.13 9.50
N PRO A 28 -0.44 -6.82 10.62
CA PRO A 28 -0.95 -5.47 10.84
C PRO A 28 0.13 -4.45 11.13
N LYS A 29 1.35 -4.90 11.45
CA LYS A 29 2.40 -4.01 11.85
C LYS A 29 2.82 -3.00 10.81
N PRO A 30 2.95 -3.36 9.52
CA PRO A 30 3.31 -2.36 8.51
C PRO A 30 2.32 -1.21 8.45
N ALA A 31 1.02 -1.47 8.59
CA ALA A 31 0.04 -0.40 8.57
C ALA A 31 0.24 0.56 9.73
N ALA A 32 0.45 0.04 10.93
CA ALA A 32 0.66 0.88 12.10
C ALA A 32 1.89 1.77 11.95
N SER A 33 2.93 1.28 11.28
CA SER A 33 4.15 2.06 11.13
C SER A 33 4.00 3.18 10.11
N PHE A 34 2.93 3.19 9.32
CA PHE A 34 2.68 4.26 8.34
C PHE A 34 1.66 5.28 8.83
N VAL A 35 0.91 4.97 9.89
CA VAL A 35 -0.06 5.92 10.44
C VAL A 35 0.67 7.15 10.96
N GLY A 36 0.17 8.33 10.63
CA GLY A 36 0.74 9.58 11.10
C GLY A 36 0.87 10.60 10.00
N GLN A 37 1.69 11.60 10.23
CA GLN A 37 1.92 12.69 9.27
C GLN A 37 3.24 12.53 8.57
N TRP A 38 3.20 12.81 7.28
CA TRP A 38 4.35 12.69 6.39
C TRP A 38 4.56 13.99 5.65
N LYS A 39 5.78 14.49 5.68
CA LYS A 39 6.17 15.63 4.86
C LYS A 39 6.75 15.07 3.58
N VAL A 40 6.17 15.41 2.45
CA VAL A 40 6.54 14.83 1.16
C VAL A 40 6.78 15.94 0.16
N GLY A 41 7.59 15.66 -0.86
CA GLY A 41 7.83 16.63 -1.91
C GLY A 41 6.66 16.72 -2.87
N LEU A 42 6.47 17.90 -3.42
CA LEU A 42 5.43 18.13 -4.43
C LEU A 42 5.87 17.67 -5.81
N GLY A 43 7.18 17.54 -6.02
CA GLY A 43 7.70 17.15 -7.33
C GLY A 43 8.11 18.36 -8.16
N ILE A 44 7.98 19.55 -7.63
CA ILE A 44 8.37 20.80 -8.28
C ILE A 44 9.30 21.53 -7.34
N GLY A 45 10.55 21.67 -7.72
CA GLY A 45 11.54 22.33 -6.89
C GLY A 45 11.64 21.70 -5.52
N SER A 46 11.72 22.52 -4.49
CA SER A 46 11.83 22.04 -3.11
C SER A 46 10.49 22.15 -2.36
N GLU A 47 9.40 22.33 -3.08
CA GLU A 47 8.10 22.48 -2.42
C GLU A 47 7.65 21.18 -1.81
N THR A 48 7.00 21.27 -0.66
CA THR A 48 6.53 20.11 0.08
C THR A 48 5.08 20.32 0.50
N PHE A 49 4.44 19.22 0.87
CA PHE A 49 3.13 19.26 1.48
C PHE A 49 3.03 18.11 2.49
N THR A 50 1.95 18.08 3.25
CA THR A 50 1.75 17.10 4.31
C THR A 50 0.68 16.10 3.90
N ILE A 51 0.97 14.82 4.10
CA ILE A 51 0.00 13.74 3.97
C ILE A 51 -0.23 13.18 5.37
N THR A 52 -1.50 13.00 5.75
CA THR A 52 -1.87 12.36 7.01
C THR A 52 -2.56 11.04 6.70
N LEU A 53 -2.04 9.96 7.28
CA LEU A 53 -2.60 8.62 7.12
C LEU A 53 -3.21 8.20 8.45
N GLU A 54 -4.53 7.96 8.45
CA GLU A 54 -5.25 7.61 9.68
C GLU A 54 -5.47 6.11 9.77
N LYS A 55 -5.64 5.63 10.97
CA LYS A 55 -5.78 4.20 11.23
C LYS A 55 -6.97 3.57 10.51
N ASP A 56 -8.01 4.35 10.29
CA ASP A 56 -9.22 3.84 9.67
C ASP A 56 -9.13 3.76 8.15
N GLY A 57 -7.98 4.12 7.56
CA GLY A 57 -7.80 4.08 6.12
C GLY A 57 -8.08 5.39 5.43
N LYS A 58 -8.43 6.42 6.18
CA LYS A 58 -8.63 7.74 5.61
C LYS A 58 -7.27 8.41 5.41
N ALA A 59 -7.14 9.13 4.31
CA ALA A 59 -5.95 9.92 4.02
C ALA A 59 -6.35 11.34 3.71
N THR A 60 -5.53 12.30 4.14
CA THR A 60 -5.74 13.71 3.80
C THR A 60 -4.41 14.31 3.39
N LYS A 61 -4.48 15.38 2.61
CA LYS A 61 -3.27 16.09 2.21
C LYS A 61 -3.54 17.58 2.23
N SER A 62 -2.47 18.35 2.42
CA SER A 62 -2.56 19.80 2.51
C SER A 62 -2.47 20.51 1.16
N HIS A 63 -2.39 19.75 0.06
CA HIS A 63 -2.25 20.32 -1.28
C HIS A 63 -3.32 19.73 -2.20
N GLY A 64 -4.03 20.58 -2.92
CA GLY A 64 -5.05 20.14 -3.87
C GLY A 64 -6.30 19.63 -3.16
N ASP A 65 -6.98 18.67 -3.80
CA ASP A 65 -8.16 18.05 -3.20
C ASP A 65 -7.69 17.24 -1.99
N PRO A 66 -8.20 17.55 -0.78
CA PRO A 66 -7.56 17.04 0.42
C PRO A 66 -7.88 15.60 0.79
N ASN A 67 -8.84 14.95 0.17
CA ASN A 67 -9.34 13.68 0.65
C ASN A 67 -8.92 12.48 -0.17
N GLY A 68 -8.70 11.35 0.51
CA GLY A 68 -8.37 10.10 -0.14
C GLY A 68 -8.45 8.94 0.83
N LYS A 69 -8.03 7.78 0.36
CA LYS A 69 -8.00 6.54 1.14
C LYS A 69 -6.67 5.87 0.93
N TRP A 70 -6.23 5.15 1.96
CA TRP A 70 -4.97 4.44 1.84
C TRP A 70 -5.09 3.02 2.39
N THR A 71 -4.22 2.17 1.90
CA THR A 71 -4.11 0.80 2.36
C THR A 71 -2.68 0.33 2.16
N MET A 72 -2.31 -0.72 2.85
CA MET A 72 -1.01 -1.33 2.64
C MET A 72 -1.06 -2.28 1.45
N PHE A 73 -0.01 -2.26 0.65
CA PHE A 73 0.21 -3.25 -0.38
C PHE A 73 1.64 -3.72 -0.22
N GLY A 74 1.81 -4.93 0.31
CA GLY A 74 3.13 -5.36 0.74
C GLY A 74 3.60 -4.48 1.87
N ASP A 75 4.76 -3.88 1.71
CA ASP A 75 5.34 -3.00 2.72
C ASP A 75 5.33 -1.53 2.29
N GLU A 76 4.45 -1.17 1.36
CA GLU A 76 4.28 0.24 1.00
C GLU A 76 2.84 0.69 1.26
N ALA A 77 2.67 1.96 1.60
CA ALA A 77 1.36 2.57 1.77
C ALA A 77 0.90 3.13 0.44
N ARG A 78 -0.23 2.66 -0.05
CA ARG A 78 -0.80 3.14 -1.31
C ARG A 78 -2.01 4.00 -1.04
N ILE A 79 -2.00 5.20 -1.61
CA ILE A 79 -3.00 6.22 -1.35
C ILE A 79 -3.69 6.56 -2.67
N SER A 80 -5.02 6.55 -2.66
CA SER A 80 -5.81 6.97 -3.82
C SER A 80 -6.56 8.23 -3.43
N TRP A 81 -6.26 9.31 -4.15
CA TRP A 81 -6.87 10.62 -3.88
C TRP A 81 -8.15 10.78 -4.69
N ASP A 82 -9.08 11.55 -4.15
CA ASP A 82 -10.36 11.79 -4.83
C ASP A 82 -10.19 12.52 -6.16
N ASP A 83 -9.08 13.23 -6.34
CA ASP A 83 -8.79 13.93 -7.59
C ASP A 83 -8.18 13.02 -8.68
N GLY A 84 -8.01 11.74 -8.37
CA GLY A 84 -7.51 10.78 -9.36
C GLY A 84 -6.02 10.51 -9.28
N TRP A 85 -5.26 11.36 -8.62
CA TRP A 85 -3.86 11.09 -8.35
C TRP A 85 -3.73 9.97 -7.34
N HIS A 86 -2.62 9.27 -7.36
CA HIS A 86 -2.31 8.33 -6.29
C HIS A 86 -0.83 8.36 -5.98
N ASP A 87 -0.53 8.05 -4.75
CA ASP A 87 0.81 8.09 -4.20
C ASP A 87 1.13 6.77 -3.51
N ALA A 88 2.41 6.40 -3.53
CA ALA A 88 2.90 5.29 -2.73
C ALA A 88 4.04 5.79 -1.86
N ILE A 89 3.95 5.55 -0.55
CA ILE A 89 5.04 5.86 0.37
C ILE A 89 5.70 4.54 0.73
N ARG A 90 7.00 4.47 0.50
CA ARG A 90 7.75 3.22 0.68
C ARG A 90 9.15 3.48 1.19
N LYS A 91 9.72 2.47 1.80
CA LYS A 91 11.08 2.56 2.28
C LYS A 91 12.06 2.39 1.12
N ALA A 92 13.08 3.22 1.11
CA ALA A 92 14.14 3.18 0.10
C ALA A 92 15.45 3.30 0.85
N GLY A 93 16.10 2.15 1.12
CA GLY A 93 17.30 2.14 1.94
C GLY A 93 16.96 2.51 3.38
N ASN A 94 17.59 3.57 3.89
CA ASN A 94 17.38 4.00 5.26
C ASN A 94 16.47 5.23 5.35
N HIS A 95 15.74 5.55 4.28
CA HIS A 95 14.79 6.66 4.28
C HIS A 95 13.51 6.22 3.57
N TYR A 96 12.56 7.14 3.43
CA TYR A 96 11.30 6.88 2.73
C TYR A 96 11.19 7.78 1.53
N GLU A 97 10.45 7.33 0.55
CA GLU A 97 10.15 8.13 -0.64
C GLU A 97 8.69 8.04 -0.97
N LYS A 98 8.20 9.02 -1.71
CA LYS A 98 6.83 9.05 -2.23
C LYS A 98 6.90 9.00 -3.75
N ALA A 99 6.27 8.00 -4.34
CA ALA A 99 6.11 7.92 -5.79
C ALA A 99 4.71 8.42 -6.13
N ALA A 100 4.62 9.34 -7.10
CA ALA A 100 3.35 9.94 -7.49
C ALA A 100 2.96 9.44 -8.87
N TYR A 101 1.68 9.13 -9.04
CA TYR A 101 1.10 8.59 -10.27
C TYR A 101 -0.09 9.46 -10.66
N ALA A 102 -0.05 9.99 -11.88
CA ALA A 102 -1.10 10.85 -12.40
C ALA A 102 -2.39 10.06 -12.64
N PRO A 103 -3.53 10.76 -12.74
CA PRO A 103 -4.81 10.11 -13.03
C PRO A 103 -4.70 9.23 -14.28
N GLY A 104 -5.25 8.02 -14.19
CA GLY A 104 -5.21 7.07 -15.28
C GLY A 104 -4.08 6.09 -15.21
N LYS A 105 -3.07 6.35 -14.39
CA LYS A 105 -1.97 5.41 -14.22
C LYS A 105 -2.24 4.44 -13.08
N SER A 106 -1.60 3.29 -13.13
CA SER A 106 -1.67 2.33 -12.04
C SER A 106 -0.37 2.37 -11.24
N PHE A 107 -0.38 1.75 -10.06
CA PHE A 107 0.80 1.67 -9.22
C PHE A 107 1.92 0.83 -9.85
N THR A 108 1.63 0.09 -10.92
CA THR A 108 2.65 -0.70 -11.62
C THR A 108 3.27 0.05 -12.80
N ASP A 109 2.73 1.22 -13.14
CA ASP A 109 3.32 2.07 -14.17
C ASP A 109 4.54 2.79 -13.61
N PRO A 110 5.40 3.34 -14.46
CA PRO A 110 6.44 4.23 -13.97
C PRO A 110 5.80 5.47 -13.33
N PRO A 111 6.27 5.89 -12.17
CA PRO A 111 5.70 7.08 -11.52
C PRO A 111 6.05 8.35 -12.29
N ASP A 112 5.21 9.37 -12.13
CA ASP A 112 5.48 10.68 -12.71
C ASP A 112 6.60 11.40 -11.99
N ASN A 113 6.72 11.18 -10.69
CA ASN A 113 7.85 11.70 -9.95
C ASN A 113 8.04 10.90 -8.66
N ILE A 114 9.25 11.00 -8.12
CA ILE A 114 9.60 10.39 -6.84
C ILE A 114 10.24 11.47 -6.00
N THR A 115 9.77 11.66 -4.79
CA THR A 115 10.27 12.67 -3.87
C THR A 115 10.54 12.04 -2.53
N GLY A 116 11.22 12.77 -1.65
CA GLY A 116 11.44 12.30 -0.30
C GLY A 116 10.17 12.31 0.52
N ALA A 117 10.11 11.43 1.50
CA ALA A 117 9.00 11.38 2.45
C ALA A 117 9.60 11.25 3.84
N THR A 118 9.22 12.16 4.74
CA THR A 118 9.73 12.18 6.10
C THR A 118 8.56 12.12 7.06
N ARG A 119 8.59 11.16 7.95
CA ARG A 119 7.55 11.06 8.95
C ARG A 119 7.78 12.15 9.98
N THR A 120 6.80 13.02 10.15
CA THR A 120 6.95 14.15 11.04
C THR A 120 6.30 13.88 12.39
N GLU A 121 5.18 13.13 12.36
CA GLU A 121 4.47 12.92 13.61
C GLU A 121 3.56 11.72 13.51
N PRO A 122 3.59 10.79 14.47
CA PRO A 122 2.56 9.75 14.55
C PRO A 122 1.28 10.35 15.11
N LEU A 123 0.14 9.76 14.77
CA LEU A 123 -1.16 10.16 15.34
C LEU A 123 -1.44 9.45 16.65
#